data_2b5ff630df9ba9b175352b7bbd27e6e8
#
_entry.id   2b5ff630df9ba9b175352b7bbd27e6e8
#
_cell.length_a   1.000
_cell.length_b   1.000
_cell.length_c   1.000
_cell.angle_alpha   90.00
_cell.angle_beta   90.00
_cell.angle_gamma   90.00
#
_symmetry.space_group_name_H-M   'P 1'
#
loop_
_entity.id
_entity.type
_entity.pdbx_description
1 polymer ?
#
loop_
_entity_poly.entity_id
_entity_poly.type
_entity_poly.pdbx_seq_one_letter_code
_entity_poly.pdbx_strand_id
1 'polypeptide(L)'
;MKILVAAPGFDSREKHEVNIFALDQAKALRDAGHDVRFAAVDTRSIRHARPFGFQSYTLDGIGVYYGAIPCGALPLGLPALAGRAAASGVWRAVTKDGWKPDVVHQHFGFDFAAIAEREKIPVVFTEHSSHHNRALSPEQANRLKEEYTRCAAVLAVSQTLAEAMRANTGVEAAVVPNIVDTARFAPKRIAHERFTFVSAGNLIPVKNMAGLLRAFAALDGEPKLVIFGDGPESGALRTLCAGLGLEERVAFRGHCPREELAEAYAAADCFVLASRSETFGVAYIEAMASGLPVIATRCGGPEDFVTEKNGIMVPVDDERALTAAMERMMRCRAEYDGAAIAAEAKERFSPEKIAAQLTAVYEEVISC
;
A
#
# COMPACT_ATOMS: atom_id res chain seq x y z
N MET A 1 -13.72 -17.28 -12.78
CA MET A 1 -12.51 -18.03 -12.37
C MET A 1 -12.52 -18.20 -10.87
N LYS A 2 -11.84 -19.23 -10.36
CA LYS A 2 -11.52 -19.44 -8.94
C LYS A 2 -10.14 -18.87 -8.66
N ILE A 3 -10.06 -17.89 -7.79
CA ILE A 3 -8.82 -17.13 -7.54
C ILE A 3 -8.44 -17.27 -6.07
N LEU A 4 -7.20 -17.70 -5.80
CA LEU A 4 -6.63 -17.66 -4.46
C LEU A 4 -5.72 -16.44 -4.37
N VAL A 5 -6.16 -15.40 -3.65
CA VAL A 5 -5.31 -14.25 -3.30
C VAL A 5 -4.55 -14.59 -2.03
N ALA A 6 -3.23 -14.45 -2.04
CA ALA A 6 -2.37 -14.80 -0.92
C ALA A 6 -1.46 -13.64 -0.51
N ALA A 7 -1.41 -13.34 0.78
CA ALA A 7 -0.55 -12.30 1.34
C ALA A 7 0.02 -12.70 2.71
N PRO A 8 1.25 -12.27 3.09
CA PRO A 8 1.81 -12.55 4.40
C PRO A 8 1.17 -11.71 5.50
N GLY A 9 1.19 -12.21 6.73
CA GLY A 9 1.00 -11.44 7.95
C GLY A 9 -0.33 -10.73 8.09
N PHE A 10 -1.44 -11.40 7.78
CA PHE A 10 -2.79 -10.85 7.96
C PHE A 10 -3.29 -11.11 9.38
N ASP A 11 -3.66 -10.05 10.13
CA ASP A 11 -4.29 -10.18 11.45
C ASP A 11 -5.78 -9.88 11.37
N SER A 12 -6.58 -10.84 11.81
CA SER A 12 -7.97 -10.95 11.44
C SER A 12 -8.98 -10.30 12.36
N ARG A 13 -8.65 -9.96 13.59
CA ARG A 13 -9.67 -9.69 14.61
C ARG A 13 -9.70 -8.28 15.19
N GLU A 14 -8.58 -7.57 15.23
CA GLU A 14 -8.52 -6.26 15.89
C GLU A 14 -7.75 -5.19 15.12
N LYS A 15 -6.91 -5.57 14.13
CA LYS A 15 -6.11 -4.65 13.33
C LYS A 15 -6.09 -5.11 11.86
N HIS A 16 -7.15 -4.79 11.13
CA HIS A 16 -7.35 -5.16 9.72
C HIS A 16 -6.38 -4.50 8.72
N GLU A 17 -5.20 -4.09 9.14
CA GLU A 17 -4.38 -3.13 8.42
C GLU A 17 -3.16 -3.72 7.72
N VAL A 18 -2.83 -4.95 8.02
CA VAL A 18 -1.72 -5.61 7.35
C VAL A 18 -2.21 -6.13 6.01
N ASN A 19 -1.62 -5.60 4.92
CA ASN A 19 -1.93 -6.00 3.54
C ASN A 19 -3.39 -5.73 3.10
N ILE A 20 -3.97 -4.64 3.58
CA ILE A 20 -5.32 -4.22 3.23
C ILE A 20 -5.52 -4.10 1.71
N PHE A 21 -4.49 -3.68 0.95
CA PHE A 21 -4.52 -3.59 -0.51
C PHE A 21 -4.71 -4.95 -1.18
N ALA A 22 -4.15 -6.06 -0.65
CA ALA A 22 -4.40 -7.39 -1.19
C ALA A 22 -5.84 -7.84 -0.91
N LEU A 23 -6.39 -7.49 0.24
CA LEU A 23 -7.80 -7.73 0.56
C LEU A 23 -8.73 -6.87 -0.31
N ASP A 24 -8.40 -5.61 -0.54
CA ASP A 24 -9.16 -4.72 -1.43
C ASP A 24 -9.17 -5.26 -2.86
N GLN A 25 -8.04 -5.82 -3.35
CA GLN A 25 -8.00 -6.52 -4.64
C GLN A 25 -8.88 -7.78 -4.65
N ALA A 26 -8.83 -8.58 -3.58
CA ALA A 26 -9.68 -9.76 -3.46
C ALA A 26 -11.17 -9.40 -3.49
N LYS A 27 -11.57 -8.32 -2.82
CA LYS A 27 -12.94 -7.78 -2.86
C LYS A 27 -13.33 -7.34 -4.26
N ALA A 28 -12.46 -6.57 -4.92
CA ALA A 28 -12.71 -6.09 -6.27
C ALA A 28 -12.87 -7.23 -7.29
N LEU A 29 -12.07 -8.28 -7.19
CA LEU A 29 -12.17 -9.49 -8.01
C LEU A 29 -13.46 -10.26 -7.74
N ARG A 30 -13.89 -10.39 -6.48
CA ARG A 30 -15.21 -10.98 -6.13
C ARG A 30 -16.34 -10.16 -6.74
N ASP A 31 -16.29 -8.84 -6.63
CA ASP A 31 -17.33 -7.95 -7.15
C ASP A 31 -17.38 -7.95 -8.68
N ALA A 32 -16.24 -8.28 -9.33
CA ALA A 32 -16.17 -8.57 -10.76
C ALA A 32 -16.72 -9.97 -11.15
N GLY A 33 -17.25 -10.75 -10.19
CA GLY A 33 -17.93 -12.03 -10.44
C GLY A 33 -17.01 -13.26 -10.35
N HIS A 34 -15.81 -13.13 -9.79
CA HIS A 34 -14.93 -14.27 -9.55
C HIS A 34 -15.22 -14.96 -8.21
N ASP A 35 -14.95 -16.27 -8.13
CA ASP A 35 -14.97 -17.04 -6.87
C ASP A 35 -13.60 -16.88 -6.17
N VAL A 36 -13.54 -16.01 -5.16
CA VAL A 36 -12.29 -15.59 -4.54
C VAL A 36 -12.17 -16.11 -3.12
N ARG A 37 -11.03 -16.72 -2.80
CA ARG A 37 -10.60 -17.03 -1.43
C ARG A 37 -9.34 -16.27 -1.09
N PHE A 38 -9.18 -15.89 0.18
CA PHE A 38 -8.01 -15.18 0.68
C PHE A 38 -7.20 -16.07 1.61
N ALA A 39 -5.91 -16.21 1.36
CA ALA A 39 -4.98 -16.99 2.17
C ALA A 39 -3.93 -16.10 2.82
N ALA A 40 -3.64 -16.33 4.10
CA ALA A 40 -2.61 -15.60 4.80
C ALA A 40 -1.71 -16.51 5.62
N VAL A 41 -0.39 -16.27 5.54
CA VAL A 41 0.63 -16.96 6.32
C VAL A 41 1.39 -15.98 7.18
N ASP A 42 1.51 -16.26 8.48
CA ASP A 42 2.25 -15.42 9.42
C ASP A 42 3.31 -16.21 10.18
N THR A 43 4.57 -15.90 9.92
CA THR A 43 5.74 -16.49 10.56
C THR A 43 6.49 -15.51 11.49
N ARG A 44 5.94 -14.32 11.75
CA ARG A 44 6.57 -13.30 12.58
C ARG A 44 6.82 -13.81 14.01
N SER A 45 7.64 -13.10 14.76
CA SER A 45 8.01 -13.43 16.13
C SER A 45 6.79 -13.53 17.06
N ILE A 46 6.87 -14.42 18.06
CA ILE A 46 5.92 -14.55 19.18
C ILE A 46 5.66 -13.22 19.93
N ARG A 47 6.55 -12.22 19.79
CA ARG A 47 6.39 -10.89 20.40
C ARG A 47 5.25 -10.07 19.78
N HIS A 48 4.75 -10.44 18.62
CA HIS A 48 3.57 -9.83 18.02
C HIS A 48 2.33 -10.55 18.56
N ALA A 49 1.47 -9.84 19.28
CA ALA A 49 0.20 -10.39 19.74
C ALA A 49 -0.68 -10.75 18.54
N ARG A 50 -1.00 -12.02 18.36
CA ARG A 50 -1.86 -12.55 17.30
C ARG A 50 -2.32 -13.97 17.60
N PRO A 51 -3.41 -14.44 16.95
CA PRO A 51 -3.80 -15.84 17.04
C PRO A 51 -2.73 -16.76 16.45
N PHE A 52 -2.49 -17.90 17.11
CA PHE A 52 -1.63 -18.98 16.61
C PHE A 52 -2.47 -20.09 15.99
N GLY A 53 -1.83 -20.90 15.12
CA GLY A 53 -2.45 -22.03 14.49
C GLY A 53 -3.22 -21.65 13.23
N PHE A 54 -4.25 -22.43 12.92
CA PHE A 54 -5.03 -22.30 11.69
C PHE A 54 -6.44 -21.81 12.02
N GLN A 55 -6.92 -20.85 11.25
CA GLN A 55 -8.26 -20.29 11.38
C GLN A 55 -8.89 -20.08 10.01
N SER A 56 -10.20 -20.20 9.93
CA SER A 56 -10.99 -19.78 8.78
C SER A 56 -12.21 -19.00 9.23
N TYR A 57 -12.50 -17.92 8.52
CA TYR A 57 -13.64 -17.04 8.80
C TYR A 57 -14.03 -16.31 7.51
N THR A 58 -15.15 -15.61 7.55
CA THR A 58 -15.58 -14.76 6.44
C THR A 58 -15.36 -13.30 6.82
N LEU A 59 -14.75 -12.54 5.91
CA LEU A 59 -14.56 -11.09 6.05
C LEU A 59 -15.09 -10.42 4.79
N ASP A 60 -16.08 -9.54 4.95
CA ASP A 60 -16.72 -8.83 3.84
C ASP A 60 -17.15 -9.75 2.69
N GLY A 61 -17.65 -10.93 3.01
CA GLY A 61 -18.10 -11.92 2.03
C GLY A 61 -17.00 -12.76 1.38
N ILE A 62 -15.73 -12.60 1.77
CA ILE A 62 -14.61 -13.41 1.30
C ILE A 62 -14.23 -14.44 2.36
N GLY A 63 -14.07 -15.70 1.97
CA GLY A 63 -13.50 -16.74 2.81
C GLY A 63 -12.01 -16.50 3.06
N VAL A 64 -11.65 -16.21 4.31
CA VAL A 64 -10.26 -15.98 4.74
C VAL A 64 -9.73 -17.21 5.46
N TYR A 65 -8.57 -17.68 5.05
CA TYR A 65 -7.86 -18.83 5.61
C TYR A 65 -6.50 -18.37 6.11
N TYR A 66 -6.31 -18.44 7.42
CA TYR A 66 -5.13 -17.92 8.09
C TYR A 66 -4.33 -19.02 8.77
N GLY A 67 -3.01 -18.99 8.63
CA GLY A 67 -2.09 -19.90 9.31
C GLY A 67 -0.92 -19.16 9.95
N ALA A 68 -0.79 -19.23 11.28
CA ALA A 68 0.33 -18.64 12.02
C ALA A 68 1.18 -19.70 12.70
N ILE A 69 2.46 -19.73 12.33
CA ILE A 69 3.52 -20.51 13.01
C ILE A 69 4.61 -19.53 13.41
N PRO A 70 4.65 -19.06 14.66
CA PRO A 70 5.59 -18.04 15.09
C PRO A 70 6.99 -18.63 15.21
N CYS A 71 7.89 -18.23 14.35
CA CYS A 71 9.30 -18.60 14.40
C CYS A 71 10.25 -17.42 14.47
N GLY A 72 9.81 -16.21 14.12
CA GLY A 72 10.55 -14.95 14.30
C GLY A 72 12.03 -15.00 13.99
N ALA A 73 12.85 -14.57 14.91
CA ALA A 73 14.32 -14.46 14.80
C ALA A 73 15.05 -15.80 15.04
N LEU A 74 14.45 -16.94 14.72
CA LEU A 74 15.14 -18.22 14.80
C LEU A 74 16.19 -18.39 13.68
N PRO A 75 17.18 -19.28 13.84
CA PRO A 75 18.27 -19.48 12.86
C PRO A 75 17.77 -19.69 11.42
N LEU A 76 18.59 -19.26 10.46
CA LEU A 76 18.39 -19.42 9.01
C LEU A 76 17.86 -20.81 8.63
N GLY A 77 16.73 -20.83 7.89
CA GLY A 77 16.06 -22.04 7.42
C GLY A 77 14.79 -22.42 8.18
N LEU A 78 14.70 -22.20 9.49
CA LEU A 78 13.50 -22.51 10.26
C LEU A 78 12.29 -21.61 9.88
N PRO A 79 12.44 -20.31 9.67
CA PRO A 79 11.34 -19.47 9.19
C PRO A 79 10.77 -19.91 7.83
N ALA A 80 11.63 -20.30 6.90
CA ALA A 80 11.19 -20.80 5.59
C ALA A 80 10.45 -22.15 5.70
N LEU A 81 10.93 -23.06 6.58
CA LEU A 81 10.25 -24.33 6.83
C LEU A 81 8.88 -24.12 7.50
N ALA A 82 8.81 -23.20 8.47
CA ALA A 82 7.56 -22.85 9.15
C ALA A 82 6.57 -22.18 8.17
N GLY A 83 7.03 -21.31 7.29
CA GLY A 83 6.22 -20.71 6.21
C GLY A 83 5.63 -21.75 5.30
N ARG A 84 6.43 -22.72 4.83
CA ARG A 84 5.95 -23.85 4.01
C ARG A 84 4.96 -24.73 4.75
N ALA A 85 5.17 -25.00 6.04
CA ALA A 85 4.25 -25.78 6.85
C ALA A 85 2.92 -25.05 7.06
N ALA A 86 2.98 -23.76 7.35
CA ALA A 86 1.80 -22.90 7.47
C ALA A 86 1.03 -22.83 6.14
N ALA A 87 1.72 -22.56 5.03
CA ALA A 87 1.11 -22.53 3.69
C ALA A 87 0.44 -23.88 3.34
N SER A 88 1.08 -25.02 3.67
CA SER A 88 0.50 -26.36 3.44
C SER A 88 -0.75 -26.60 4.30
N GLY A 89 -0.79 -26.08 5.52
CA GLY A 89 -1.97 -26.15 6.38
C GLY A 89 -3.11 -25.29 5.87
N VAL A 90 -2.80 -24.05 5.47
CA VAL A 90 -3.76 -23.12 4.86
C VAL A 90 -4.31 -23.68 3.55
N TRP A 91 -3.45 -24.24 2.68
CA TRP A 91 -3.87 -24.86 1.43
C TRP A 91 -4.88 -25.99 1.64
N ARG A 92 -4.62 -26.87 2.61
CA ARG A 92 -5.58 -27.94 2.97
C ARG A 92 -6.92 -27.39 3.45
N ALA A 93 -6.91 -26.30 4.19
CA ALA A 93 -8.14 -25.64 4.63
C ALA A 93 -8.90 -24.99 3.46
N VAL A 94 -8.17 -24.31 2.57
CA VAL A 94 -8.71 -23.70 1.35
C VAL A 94 -9.37 -24.74 0.43
N THR A 95 -8.76 -25.93 0.30
CA THR A 95 -9.21 -26.96 -0.66
C THR A 95 -10.07 -28.06 -0.05
N LYS A 96 -10.42 -27.95 1.24
CA LYS A 96 -11.10 -29.02 2.00
C LYS A 96 -12.45 -29.45 1.41
N ASP A 97 -13.18 -28.53 0.81
CA ASP A 97 -14.50 -28.72 0.17
C ASP A 97 -14.42 -29.08 -1.32
N GLY A 98 -13.22 -29.43 -1.81
CA GLY A 98 -12.98 -29.71 -3.23
C GLY A 98 -12.78 -28.48 -4.09
N TRP A 99 -12.74 -27.27 -3.50
CA TRP A 99 -12.41 -26.06 -4.22
C TRP A 99 -10.94 -26.06 -4.64
N LYS A 100 -10.67 -25.78 -5.91
CA LYS A 100 -9.32 -25.68 -6.44
C LYS A 100 -9.22 -24.38 -7.22
N PRO A 101 -8.20 -23.51 -6.97
CA PRO A 101 -8.03 -22.28 -7.73
C PRO A 101 -7.55 -22.55 -9.15
N ASP A 102 -8.00 -21.70 -10.07
CA ASP A 102 -7.50 -21.66 -11.46
C ASP A 102 -6.16 -20.86 -11.51
N VAL A 103 -5.98 -19.92 -10.58
CA VAL A 103 -4.77 -19.10 -10.43
C VAL A 103 -4.51 -18.77 -8.96
N VAL A 104 -3.23 -18.70 -8.59
CA VAL A 104 -2.77 -18.20 -7.28
C VAL A 104 -2.13 -16.83 -7.49
N HIS A 105 -2.71 -15.79 -6.90
CA HIS A 105 -2.13 -14.44 -6.91
C HIS A 105 -1.46 -14.15 -5.58
N GLN A 106 -0.13 -14.06 -5.58
CA GLN A 106 0.67 -13.82 -4.39
C GLN A 106 1.16 -12.38 -4.28
N HIS A 107 1.19 -11.87 -3.06
CA HIS A 107 1.72 -10.57 -2.69
C HIS A 107 2.88 -10.72 -1.70
N PHE A 108 3.99 -10.02 -1.89
CA PHE A 108 5.19 -9.95 -1.04
C PHE A 108 6.00 -11.22 -0.85
N GLY A 109 5.42 -12.39 -0.89
CA GLY A 109 6.10 -13.63 -0.55
C GLY A 109 5.73 -14.77 -1.50
N PHE A 110 6.51 -15.84 -1.46
CA PHE A 110 6.35 -17.00 -2.34
C PHE A 110 5.87 -18.25 -1.58
N ASP A 111 5.13 -18.07 -0.48
CA ASP A 111 4.75 -19.16 0.42
C ASP A 111 3.94 -20.28 -0.28
N PHE A 112 3.14 -19.93 -1.28
CA PHE A 112 2.29 -20.86 -2.03
C PHE A 112 2.90 -21.31 -3.37
N ALA A 113 4.01 -20.73 -3.83
CA ALA A 113 4.58 -21.02 -5.16
C ALA A 113 4.89 -22.52 -5.36
N ALA A 114 5.54 -23.15 -4.39
CA ALA A 114 5.89 -24.57 -4.48
C ALA A 114 4.65 -25.51 -4.45
N ILE A 115 3.56 -25.08 -3.80
CA ILE A 115 2.30 -25.83 -3.77
C ILE A 115 1.61 -25.69 -5.13
N ALA A 116 1.51 -24.47 -5.64
CA ALA A 116 0.89 -24.16 -6.93
C ALA A 116 1.61 -24.89 -8.08
N GLU A 117 2.95 -24.90 -8.07
CA GLU A 117 3.77 -25.62 -9.04
C GLU A 117 3.46 -27.15 -9.04
N ARG A 118 3.41 -27.77 -7.86
CA ARG A 118 3.03 -29.19 -7.73
C ARG A 118 1.62 -29.47 -8.24
N GLU A 119 0.68 -28.56 -7.97
CA GLU A 119 -0.72 -28.69 -8.39
C GLU A 119 -0.94 -28.24 -9.85
N LYS A 120 0.10 -27.77 -10.54
CA LYS A 120 0.08 -27.22 -11.91
C LYS A 120 -0.89 -26.05 -12.05
N ILE A 121 -0.84 -25.12 -11.10
CA ILE A 121 -1.64 -23.92 -11.08
C ILE A 121 -0.73 -22.71 -11.33
N PRO A 122 -1.04 -21.84 -12.30
CA PRO A 122 -0.23 -20.65 -12.56
C PRO A 122 -0.19 -19.73 -11.34
N VAL A 123 0.98 -19.11 -11.11
CA VAL A 123 1.20 -18.11 -10.07
C VAL A 123 1.38 -16.75 -10.73
N VAL A 124 0.58 -15.79 -10.33
CA VAL A 124 0.79 -14.37 -10.57
C VAL A 124 1.36 -13.75 -9.30
N PHE A 125 2.42 -12.97 -9.43
CA PHE A 125 3.08 -12.35 -8.28
C PHE A 125 3.06 -10.84 -8.41
N THR A 126 2.60 -10.11 -7.38
CA THR A 126 2.69 -8.65 -7.31
C THR A 126 3.73 -8.22 -6.28
N GLU A 127 4.73 -7.46 -6.75
CA GLU A 127 5.75 -6.87 -5.91
C GLU A 127 5.29 -5.52 -5.32
N HIS A 128 5.49 -5.36 -4.01
CA HIS A 128 5.18 -4.15 -3.27
C HIS A 128 6.38 -3.63 -2.48
N SER A 129 7.45 -4.41 -2.44
CA SER A 129 8.57 -4.18 -1.53
C SER A 129 9.45 -3.02 -1.98
N SER A 130 9.77 -2.13 -1.05
CA SER A 130 10.74 -1.05 -1.23
C SER A 130 12.20 -1.54 -1.32
N HIS A 131 12.46 -2.85 -1.24
CA HIS A 131 13.81 -3.39 -1.39
C HIS A 131 14.42 -3.01 -2.74
N HIS A 132 13.60 -2.95 -3.81
CA HIS A 132 14.04 -2.57 -5.15
C HIS A 132 14.41 -1.10 -5.31
N ASN A 133 14.00 -0.22 -4.39
CA ASN A 133 14.35 1.21 -4.43
C ASN A 133 15.83 1.48 -4.12
N ARG A 134 16.61 0.42 -3.98
CA ARG A 134 18.08 0.45 -3.83
C ARG A 134 18.71 -0.70 -4.61
N ALA A 135 20.00 -0.58 -4.91
CA ALA A 135 20.75 -1.68 -5.49
C ALA A 135 20.76 -2.89 -4.53
N LEU A 136 20.43 -4.06 -5.06
CA LEU A 136 20.48 -5.33 -4.33
C LEU A 136 21.88 -5.93 -4.40
N SER A 137 22.23 -6.75 -3.41
CA SER A 137 23.42 -7.59 -3.55
C SER A 137 23.20 -8.63 -4.66
N PRO A 138 24.27 -9.11 -5.33
CA PRO A 138 24.15 -10.14 -6.37
C PRO A 138 23.39 -11.40 -5.90
N GLU A 139 23.60 -11.80 -4.65
CA GLU A 139 22.91 -12.94 -4.05
C GLU A 139 21.40 -12.69 -3.90
N GLN A 140 21.01 -11.49 -3.40
CA GLN A 140 19.61 -11.09 -3.28
C GLN A 140 18.95 -11.00 -4.65
N ALA A 141 19.61 -10.37 -5.62
CA ALA A 141 19.11 -10.24 -6.98
C ALA A 141 18.88 -11.60 -7.66
N ASN A 142 19.86 -12.51 -7.57
CA ASN A 142 19.74 -13.85 -8.14
C ASN A 142 18.61 -14.65 -7.49
N ARG A 143 18.47 -14.62 -6.16
CA ARG A 143 17.38 -15.30 -5.47
C ARG A 143 16.02 -14.79 -5.93
N LEU A 144 15.82 -13.47 -5.98
CA LEU A 144 14.56 -12.89 -6.45
C LEU A 144 14.30 -13.22 -7.91
N LYS A 145 15.32 -13.18 -8.76
CA LYS A 145 15.21 -13.59 -10.17
C LYS A 145 14.69 -15.04 -10.29
N GLU A 146 15.27 -15.97 -9.54
CA GLU A 146 14.84 -17.38 -9.54
C GLU A 146 13.37 -17.50 -9.10
N GLU A 147 12.96 -16.76 -8.07
CA GLU A 147 11.59 -16.75 -7.57
C GLU A 147 10.62 -16.17 -8.60
N TYR A 148 10.95 -15.03 -9.22
CA TYR A 148 10.12 -14.40 -10.25
C TYR A 148 9.98 -15.25 -11.52
N THR A 149 11.05 -15.89 -11.98
CA THR A 149 11.02 -16.72 -13.19
C THR A 149 10.18 -17.98 -13.05
N ARG A 150 9.80 -18.38 -11.84
CA ARG A 150 8.85 -19.46 -11.57
C ARG A 150 7.39 -19.02 -11.62
N CYS A 151 7.13 -17.72 -11.66
CA CYS A 151 5.79 -17.19 -11.78
C CYS A 151 5.37 -17.11 -13.25
N ALA A 152 4.08 -17.37 -13.53
CA ALA A 152 3.51 -17.22 -14.86
C ALA A 152 3.44 -15.75 -15.29
N ALA A 153 3.24 -14.84 -14.32
CA ALA A 153 3.38 -13.39 -14.53
C ALA A 153 3.91 -12.71 -13.27
N VAL A 154 4.68 -11.64 -13.46
CA VAL A 154 5.19 -10.77 -12.39
C VAL A 154 4.64 -9.38 -12.62
N LEU A 155 4.07 -8.81 -11.57
CA LEU A 155 3.46 -7.49 -11.57
C LEU A 155 4.20 -6.55 -10.62
N ALA A 156 4.24 -5.27 -10.96
CA ALA A 156 4.70 -4.19 -10.10
C ALA A 156 3.57 -3.18 -9.89
N VAL A 157 3.54 -2.53 -8.74
CA VAL A 157 2.48 -1.56 -8.42
C VAL A 157 2.70 -0.18 -9.04
N SER A 158 3.88 0.06 -9.64
CA SER A 158 4.23 1.31 -10.31
C SER A 158 5.24 1.06 -11.42
N GLN A 159 5.33 1.98 -12.39
CA GLN A 159 6.34 1.94 -13.45
C GLN A 159 7.74 2.06 -12.86
N THR A 160 7.91 2.99 -11.90
CA THR A 160 9.18 3.17 -11.19
C THR A 160 9.63 1.89 -10.51
N LEU A 161 8.71 1.14 -9.87
CA LEU A 161 9.06 -0.15 -9.26
C LEU A 161 9.41 -1.20 -10.30
N ALA A 162 8.66 -1.29 -11.41
CA ALA A 162 8.95 -2.23 -12.50
C ALA A 162 10.35 -2.01 -13.09
N GLU A 163 10.73 -0.75 -13.31
CA GLU A 163 12.08 -0.37 -13.79
C GLU A 163 13.16 -0.74 -12.77
N ALA A 164 12.92 -0.50 -11.49
CA ALA A 164 13.83 -0.88 -10.42
C ALA A 164 13.99 -2.41 -10.30
N MET A 165 12.91 -3.17 -10.46
CA MET A 165 12.94 -4.64 -10.52
C MET A 165 13.77 -5.13 -11.71
N ARG A 166 13.53 -4.56 -12.89
CA ARG A 166 14.32 -4.88 -14.09
C ARG A 166 15.80 -4.56 -13.91
N ALA A 167 16.12 -3.39 -13.37
CA ALA A 167 17.50 -3.00 -13.11
C ALA A 167 18.21 -3.93 -12.12
N ASN A 168 17.51 -4.40 -11.08
CA ASN A 168 18.07 -5.26 -10.04
C ASN A 168 18.15 -6.74 -10.45
N THR A 169 17.16 -7.26 -11.19
CA THR A 169 17.01 -8.72 -11.42
C THR A 169 17.02 -9.11 -12.88
N GLY A 170 16.84 -8.17 -13.81
CA GLY A 170 16.67 -8.42 -15.23
C GLY A 170 15.29 -9.01 -15.58
N VAL A 171 14.34 -9.08 -14.64
CA VAL A 171 12.98 -9.58 -14.89
C VAL A 171 12.05 -8.42 -15.22
N GLU A 172 11.28 -8.55 -16.31
CA GLU A 172 10.24 -7.61 -16.68
C GLU A 172 8.98 -7.86 -15.83
N ALA A 173 8.36 -6.78 -15.39
CA ALA A 173 7.09 -6.82 -14.66
C ALA A 173 6.06 -5.93 -15.36
N ALA A 174 4.84 -6.44 -15.53
CA ALA A 174 3.73 -5.62 -15.97
C ALA A 174 3.25 -4.70 -14.82
N VAL A 175 2.72 -3.53 -15.15
CA VAL A 175 2.27 -2.59 -14.11
C VAL A 175 0.78 -2.73 -13.86
N VAL A 176 0.43 -3.11 -12.64
CA VAL A 176 -0.95 -3.09 -12.12
C VAL A 176 -0.95 -2.34 -10.80
N PRO A 177 -1.51 -1.12 -10.76
CA PRO A 177 -1.51 -0.26 -9.57
C PRO A 177 -2.29 -0.83 -8.39
N ASN A 178 -2.05 -0.27 -7.20
CA ASN A 178 -2.91 -0.52 -6.05
C ASN A 178 -4.29 0.11 -6.25
N ILE A 179 -5.28 -0.44 -5.55
CA ILE A 179 -6.67 0.01 -5.56
C ILE A 179 -6.88 1.17 -4.58
N VAL A 180 -7.75 2.10 -4.95
CA VAL A 180 -8.39 3.02 -4.02
C VAL A 180 -9.90 2.76 -3.95
N ASP A 181 -10.45 2.69 -2.75
CA ASP A 181 -11.90 2.59 -2.51
C ASP A 181 -12.56 3.94 -2.85
N THR A 182 -12.95 4.09 -4.11
CA THR A 182 -13.56 5.33 -4.65
C THR A 182 -14.98 5.58 -4.17
N ALA A 183 -15.61 4.63 -3.47
CA ALA A 183 -16.89 4.86 -2.81
C ALA A 183 -16.69 5.55 -1.45
N ARG A 184 -15.64 5.17 -0.73
CA ARG A 184 -15.25 5.77 0.55
C ARG A 184 -14.51 7.07 0.37
N PHE A 185 -13.47 7.09 -0.44
CA PHE A 185 -12.70 8.26 -0.80
C PHE A 185 -13.31 8.90 -2.04
N ALA A 186 -14.29 9.76 -1.82
CA ALA A 186 -15.02 10.45 -2.87
C ALA A 186 -15.03 11.96 -2.61
N PRO A 187 -15.16 12.79 -3.65
CA PRO A 187 -15.18 14.23 -3.49
C PRO A 187 -16.31 14.66 -2.55
N LYS A 188 -15.92 15.18 -1.41
CA LYS A 188 -16.79 15.78 -0.41
C LYS A 188 -16.04 16.97 0.17
N ARG A 189 -16.70 18.10 0.37
CA ARG A 189 -16.07 19.26 0.99
C ARG A 189 -16.78 19.61 2.29
N ILE A 190 -16.00 19.65 3.36
CA ILE A 190 -16.43 20.17 4.66
C ILE A 190 -15.78 21.55 4.82
N ALA A 191 -16.61 22.58 5.03
CA ALA A 191 -16.11 23.94 5.19
C ALA A 191 -15.25 24.08 6.46
N HIS A 192 -14.16 24.81 6.35
CA HIS A 192 -13.25 25.12 7.44
C HIS A 192 -12.67 26.55 7.25
N GLU A 193 -12.19 27.14 8.35
CA GLU A 193 -11.79 28.55 8.37
C GLU A 193 -10.34 28.78 7.94
N ARG A 194 -9.46 27.80 8.20
CA ARG A 194 -8.01 27.92 7.97
C ARG A 194 -7.58 26.93 6.91
N PHE A 195 -6.67 27.33 6.04
CA PHE A 195 -6.06 26.41 5.09
C PHE A 195 -5.49 25.18 5.83
N THR A 196 -5.92 24.01 5.45
CA THR A 196 -5.61 22.76 6.17
C THR A 196 -4.86 21.78 5.26
N PHE A 197 -3.63 21.49 5.64
CA PHE A 197 -2.87 20.36 5.10
C PHE A 197 -3.21 19.10 5.88
N VAL A 198 -3.25 17.97 5.17
CA VAL A 198 -3.40 16.65 5.79
C VAL A 198 -2.26 15.74 5.33
N SER A 199 -1.75 14.91 6.22
CA SER A 199 -0.75 13.88 5.93
C SER A 199 -1.15 12.56 6.58
N ALA A 200 -0.90 11.44 5.91
CA ALA A 200 -1.23 10.12 6.43
C ALA A 200 -0.14 9.11 6.09
N GLY A 201 0.24 8.29 7.07
CA GLY A 201 1.22 7.21 6.89
C GLY A 201 1.85 6.78 8.21
N ASN A 202 2.55 5.63 8.20
CA ASN A 202 3.29 5.16 9.36
C ASN A 202 4.38 6.17 9.74
N LEU A 203 4.51 6.49 11.03
CA LEU A 203 5.50 7.44 11.54
C LEU A 203 6.86 6.75 11.71
N ILE A 204 7.51 6.53 10.55
CA ILE A 204 8.81 5.89 10.39
C ILE A 204 9.76 6.78 9.58
N PRO A 205 11.10 6.62 9.70
CA PRO A 205 12.09 7.52 9.09
C PRO A 205 11.93 7.75 7.59
N VAL A 206 11.47 6.75 6.84
CA VAL A 206 11.29 6.85 5.38
C VAL A 206 10.17 7.82 5.00
N LYS A 207 9.18 8.07 5.86
CA LYS A 207 8.08 9.02 5.61
C LYS A 207 8.46 10.48 5.88
N ASN A 208 9.61 10.72 6.55
CA ASN A 208 10.21 12.03 6.77
C ASN A 208 9.21 13.10 7.33
N MET A 209 8.40 12.69 8.30
CA MET A 209 7.46 13.61 8.96
C MET A 209 8.19 14.75 9.69
N ALA A 210 9.44 14.52 10.12
CA ALA A 210 10.25 15.56 10.73
C ALA A 210 10.61 16.69 9.72
N GLY A 211 10.95 16.34 8.48
CA GLY A 211 11.15 17.31 7.40
C GLY A 211 9.86 18.08 7.07
N LEU A 212 8.72 17.39 7.06
CA LEU A 212 7.42 18.02 6.87
C LEU A 212 7.13 19.05 7.99
N LEU A 213 7.37 18.71 9.26
CA LEU A 213 7.17 19.63 10.37
C LEU A 213 8.06 20.87 10.26
N ARG A 214 9.33 20.72 9.88
CA ARG A 214 10.26 21.85 9.72
C ARG A 214 9.85 22.74 8.53
N ALA A 215 9.46 22.16 7.41
CA ALA A 215 8.93 22.91 6.28
C ALA A 215 7.64 23.66 6.64
N PHE A 216 6.74 23.03 7.38
CA PHE A 216 5.50 23.64 7.84
C PHE A 216 5.73 24.79 8.83
N ALA A 217 6.74 24.67 9.71
CA ALA A 217 7.11 25.72 10.66
C ALA A 217 7.55 27.02 9.98
N ALA A 218 8.11 26.92 8.78
CA ALA A 218 8.58 28.07 8.00
C ALA A 218 7.47 28.80 7.23
N LEU A 219 6.22 28.29 7.26
CA LEU A 219 5.08 28.92 6.57
C LEU A 219 4.57 30.16 7.31
N ASP A 220 4.34 31.20 6.56
CA ASP A 220 3.62 32.39 7.03
C ASP A 220 2.12 32.11 7.20
N GLY A 221 1.47 32.93 8.05
CA GLY A 221 0.04 32.81 8.34
C GLY A 221 -0.27 31.68 9.35
N GLU A 222 -1.52 31.28 9.37
CA GLU A 222 -2.07 30.35 10.38
C GLU A 222 -2.65 29.05 9.75
N PRO A 223 -1.96 28.40 8.79
CA PRO A 223 -2.44 27.13 8.27
C PRO A 223 -2.43 26.04 9.36
N LYS A 224 -3.23 25.00 9.15
CA LYS A 224 -3.25 23.79 10.00
C LYS A 224 -2.59 22.62 9.28
N LEU A 225 -2.00 21.71 10.04
CA LEU A 225 -1.51 20.40 9.57
C LEU A 225 -2.10 19.31 10.46
N VAL A 226 -2.77 18.35 9.83
CA VAL A 226 -3.32 17.18 10.52
C VAL A 226 -2.54 15.94 10.06
N ILE A 227 -1.95 15.21 11.02
CA ILE A 227 -1.13 14.04 10.75
C ILE A 227 -1.83 12.80 11.29
N PHE A 228 -2.12 11.85 10.40
CA PHE A 228 -2.67 10.53 10.72
C PHE A 228 -1.58 9.46 10.62
N GLY A 229 -1.66 8.50 11.50
CA GLY A 229 -0.75 7.37 11.59
C GLY A 229 -0.02 7.30 12.92
N ASP A 230 0.63 6.17 13.14
CA ASP A 230 1.44 5.90 14.33
C ASP A 230 2.76 5.22 13.93
N GLY A 231 3.70 5.15 14.86
CA GLY A 231 4.98 4.52 14.62
C GLY A 231 6.06 4.91 15.63
N PRO A 232 7.25 4.34 15.48
CA PRO A 232 8.35 4.55 16.44
C PRO A 232 8.80 6.02 16.56
N GLU A 233 8.52 6.87 15.54
CA GLU A 233 8.89 8.29 15.60
C GLU A 233 7.85 9.17 16.29
N SER A 234 6.65 8.65 16.70
CA SER A 234 5.55 9.43 17.26
C SER A 234 5.98 10.35 18.41
N GLY A 235 6.77 9.83 19.37
CA GLY A 235 7.27 10.63 20.50
C GLY A 235 8.23 11.73 20.08
N ALA A 236 9.19 11.41 19.22
CA ALA A 236 10.18 12.36 18.72
C ALA A 236 9.54 13.48 17.89
N LEU A 237 8.53 13.14 17.06
CA LEU A 237 7.80 14.11 16.25
C LEU A 237 6.97 15.08 17.09
N ARG A 238 6.33 14.61 18.17
CA ARG A 238 5.61 15.49 19.12
C ARG A 238 6.57 16.43 19.85
N THR A 239 7.75 15.94 20.27
CA THR A 239 8.81 16.78 20.87
C THR A 239 9.32 17.83 19.87
N LEU A 240 9.56 17.45 18.62
CA LEU A 240 9.96 18.39 17.57
C LEU A 240 8.87 19.44 17.32
N CYS A 241 7.61 19.06 17.25
CA CYS A 241 6.47 19.94 17.07
C CYS A 241 6.42 21.01 18.17
N ALA A 242 6.54 20.63 19.44
CA ALA A 242 6.60 21.55 20.58
C ALA A 242 7.85 22.47 20.50
N GLY A 243 9.03 21.91 20.15
CA GLY A 243 10.25 22.70 19.98
C GLY A 243 10.18 23.73 18.85
N LEU A 244 9.32 23.51 17.87
CA LEU A 244 9.03 24.46 16.77
C LEU A 244 7.87 25.41 17.06
N GLY A 245 7.19 25.28 18.22
CA GLY A 245 6.04 26.12 18.59
C GLY A 245 4.80 25.85 17.74
N LEU A 246 4.59 24.60 17.28
CA LEU A 246 3.52 24.25 16.34
C LEU A 246 2.28 23.62 16.99
N GLU A 247 2.18 23.56 18.32
CA GLU A 247 1.16 22.79 19.04
C GLU A 247 -0.27 23.25 18.73
N GLU A 248 -0.46 24.53 18.45
CA GLU A 248 -1.76 25.09 18.06
C GLU A 248 -2.10 24.92 16.58
N ARG A 249 -1.11 24.58 15.76
CA ARG A 249 -1.24 24.47 14.30
C ARG A 249 -1.15 23.02 13.80
N VAL A 250 -0.58 22.10 14.58
CA VAL A 250 -0.37 20.70 14.19
C VAL A 250 -1.14 19.77 15.10
N ALA A 251 -1.95 18.89 14.52
CA ALA A 251 -2.69 17.85 15.24
C ALA A 251 -2.22 16.45 14.83
N PHE A 252 -1.74 15.67 15.80
CA PHE A 252 -1.46 14.24 15.61
C PHE A 252 -2.68 13.43 16.03
N ARG A 253 -3.34 12.76 15.08
CA ARG A 253 -4.56 11.97 15.30
C ARG A 253 -4.28 10.49 15.64
N GLY A 254 -3.04 10.05 15.45
CA GLY A 254 -2.70 8.64 15.61
C GLY A 254 -3.28 7.79 14.48
N HIS A 255 -3.36 6.50 14.74
CA HIS A 255 -4.02 5.57 13.84
C HIS A 255 -5.54 5.76 13.89
N CYS A 256 -6.21 5.75 12.74
CA CYS A 256 -7.65 5.94 12.62
C CYS A 256 -8.29 4.96 11.61
N PRO A 257 -9.57 4.68 11.71
CA PRO A 257 -10.32 3.99 10.65
C PRO A 257 -10.31 4.77 9.33
N ARG A 258 -10.41 4.06 8.20
CA ARG A 258 -10.41 4.68 6.86
C ARG A 258 -11.57 5.66 6.65
N GLU A 259 -12.68 5.46 7.34
CA GLU A 259 -13.84 6.38 7.34
C GLU A 259 -13.46 7.73 7.94
N GLU A 260 -12.76 7.77 9.07
CA GLU A 260 -12.28 9.00 9.70
C GLU A 260 -11.23 9.70 8.83
N LEU A 261 -10.36 8.92 8.15
CA LEU A 261 -9.39 9.46 7.21
C LEU A 261 -10.07 10.12 6.00
N ALA A 262 -11.14 9.49 5.45
CA ALA A 262 -11.92 10.06 4.36
C ALA A 262 -12.63 11.38 4.77
N GLU A 263 -13.14 11.45 6.00
CA GLU A 263 -13.70 12.71 6.55
C GLU A 263 -12.62 13.78 6.71
N ALA A 264 -11.42 13.40 7.14
CA ALA A 264 -10.30 14.32 7.25
C ALA A 264 -9.86 14.86 5.88
N TYR A 265 -9.84 14.04 4.85
CA TYR A 265 -9.58 14.49 3.48
C TYR A 265 -10.67 15.45 3.00
N ALA A 266 -11.95 15.18 3.30
CA ALA A 266 -13.04 16.09 2.97
C ALA A 266 -12.94 17.46 3.67
N ALA A 267 -12.26 17.53 4.82
CA ALA A 267 -12.03 18.73 5.63
C ALA A 267 -10.64 19.35 5.42
N ALA A 268 -9.94 18.99 4.35
CA ALA A 268 -8.62 19.52 4.03
C ALA A 268 -8.59 20.22 2.67
N ASP A 269 -7.53 21.00 2.43
CA ASP A 269 -7.29 21.68 1.15
C ASP A 269 -6.24 20.98 0.31
N CYS A 270 -5.27 20.31 0.94
CA CYS A 270 -4.16 19.67 0.27
C CYS A 270 -3.63 18.48 1.10
N PHE A 271 -3.33 17.41 0.44
CA PHE A 271 -2.54 16.32 1.02
C PHE A 271 -1.05 16.58 0.82
N VAL A 272 -0.23 16.34 1.83
CA VAL A 272 1.23 16.50 1.75
C VAL A 272 1.95 15.35 2.44
N LEU A 273 2.94 14.76 1.77
CA LEU A 273 3.81 13.74 2.36
C LEU A 273 5.22 13.88 1.79
N ALA A 274 6.22 13.96 2.68
CA ALA A 274 7.62 14.22 2.35
C ALA A 274 8.47 12.95 2.32
N SER A 275 7.92 11.84 1.86
CA SER A 275 8.58 10.52 1.86
C SER A 275 9.93 10.53 1.13
N ARG A 276 10.88 9.75 1.64
CA ARG A 276 12.17 9.50 0.99
C ARG A 276 12.09 8.38 -0.05
N SER A 277 11.10 7.49 0.09
CA SER A 277 10.94 6.36 -0.81
C SER A 277 9.50 5.85 -0.73
N GLU A 278 8.87 5.67 -1.89
CA GLU A 278 7.56 5.04 -2.06
C GLU A 278 7.62 4.04 -3.21
N THR A 279 7.02 2.87 -3.02
CA THR A 279 6.80 1.94 -4.13
C THR A 279 5.59 2.33 -4.95
N PHE A 280 4.59 2.92 -4.33
CA PHE A 280 3.38 3.44 -4.97
C PHE A 280 2.89 4.71 -4.27
N GLY A 281 2.44 4.61 -3.01
CA GLY A 281 1.91 5.73 -2.26
C GLY A 281 0.38 5.77 -2.21
N VAL A 282 -0.23 4.73 -1.62
CA VAL A 282 -1.70 4.60 -1.52
C VAL A 282 -2.36 5.83 -0.91
N ALA A 283 -1.76 6.46 0.10
CA ALA A 283 -2.33 7.65 0.74
C ALA A 283 -2.52 8.83 -0.23
N TYR A 284 -1.64 8.98 -1.23
CA TYR A 284 -1.81 10.00 -2.27
C TYR A 284 -3.04 9.75 -3.13
N ILE A 285 -3.24 8.49 -3.59
CA ILE A 285 -4.40 8.19 -4.44
C ILE A 285 -5.71 8.22 -3.65
N GLU A 286 -5.71 7.94 -2.34
CA GLU A 286 -6.86 8.13 -1.46
C GLU A 286 -7.22 9.63 -1.35
N ALA A 287 -6.23 10.49 -1.17
CA ALA A 287 -6.42 11.92 -1.16
C ALA A 287 -6.90 12.46 -2.52
N MET A 288 -6.29 12.01 -3.62
CA MET A 288 -6.71 12.37 -4.98
C MET A 288 -8.13 11.91 -5.28
N ALA A 289 -8.51 10.69 -4.90
CA ALA A 289 -9.87 10.19 -5.04
C ALA A 289 -10.89 11.03 -4.25
N SER A 290 -10.46 11.63 -3.14
CA SER A 290 -11.25 12.60 -2.36
C SER A 290 -11.27 14.01 -2.97
N GLY A 291 -10.61 14.23 -4.11
CA GLY A 291 -10.54 15.52 -4.81
C GLY A 291 -9.48 16.49 -4.26
N LEU A 292 -8.51 16.02 -3.48
CA LEU A 292 -7.43 16.85 -2.97
C LEU A 292 -6.27 16.91 -3.97
N PRO A 293 -5.70 18.09 -4.23
CA PRO A 293 -4.38 18.19 -4.81
C PRO A 293 -3.35 17.71 -3.81
N VAL A 294 -2.21 17.20 -4.32
CA VAL A 294 -1.17 16.60 -3.49
C VAL A 294 0.17 17.34 -3.62
N ILE A 295 0.96 17.35 -2.55
CA ILE A 295 2.38 17.69 -2.58
C ILE A 295 3.16 16.42 -2.26
N ALA A 296 4.00 16.00 -3.20
CA ALA A 296 4.78 14.78 -3.11
C ALA A 296 6.26 15.04 -3.37
N THR A 297 7.11 14.21 -2.81
CA THR A 297 8.53 14.18 -3.15
C THR A 297 8.80 13.26 -4.34
N ARG A 298 9.88 13.51 -5.10
CA ARG A 298 10.37 12.62 -6.17
C ARG A 298 11.03 11.39 -5.55
N CYS A 299 10.22 10.46 -5.08
CA CYS A 299 10.64 9.33 -4.25
C CYS A 299 10.23 7.95 -4.81
N GLY A 300 9.87 7.90 -6.08
CA GLY A 300 9.43 6.69 -6.79
C GLY A 300 7.95 6.73 -7.17
N GLY A 301 7.13 5.83 -6.65
CA GLY A 301 5.74 5.63 -7.08
C GLY A 301 4.89 6.87 -7.35
N PRO A 302 4.91 7.95 -6.54
CA PRO A 302 4.15 9.16 -6.83
C PRO A 302 4.50 9.84 -8.16
N GLU A 303 5.70 9.63 -8.68
CA GLU A 303 6.14 10.18 -9.97
C GLU A 303 5.35 9.63 -11.17
N ASP A 304 4.70 8.48 -11.00
CA ASP A 304 3.89 7.85 -12.05
C ASP A 304 2.50 8.51 -12.22
N PHE A 305 2.03 9.28 -11.23
CA PHE A 305 0.67 9.80 -11.25
C PHE A 305 0.50 11.25 -10.77
N VAL A 306 1.49 11.83 -10.09
CA VAL A 306 1.43 13.25 -9.70
C VAL A 306 1.94 14.10 -10.84
N THR A 307 1.08 15.02 -11.30
CA THR A 307 1.31 15.96 -12.41
C THR A 307 0.98 17.38 -11.97
N GLU A 308 1.31 18.38 -12.78
CA GLU A 308 0.96 19.77 -12.50
C GLU A 308 -0.56 20.02 -12.41
N LYS A 309 -1.39 19.12 -12.94
CA LYS A 309 -2.86 19.23 -12.90
C LYS A 309 -3.45 18.78 -11.56
N ASN A 310 -2.75 17.92 -10.84
CA ASN A 310 -3.24 17.30 -9.61
C ASN A 310 -2.32 17.51 -8.40
N GLY A 311 -1.14 18.16 -8.57
CA GLY A 311 -0.22 18.35 -7.46
C GLY A 311 1.08 19.07 -7.77
N ILE A 312 1.99 19.04 -6.81
CA ILE A 312 3.33 19.61 -6.90
C ILE A 312 4.35 18.54 -6.49
N MET A 313 5.37 18.35 -7.33
CA MET A 313 6.49 17.45 -7.02
C MET A 313 7.71 18.27 -6.55
N VAL A 314 8.32 17.85 -5.43
CA VAL A 314 9.53 18.46 -4.88
C VAL A 314 10.66 17.44 -4.74
N PRO A 315 11.94 17.86 -4.68
CA PRO A 315 13.04 16.96 -4.39
C PRO A 315 12.91 16.31 -3.00
N VAL A 316 13.47 15.10 -2.85
CA VAL A 316 13.58 14.42 -1.54
C VAL A 316 14.53 15.20 -0.64
N ASP A 317 14.22 15.27 0.65
CA ASP A 317 15.00 15.94 1.70
C ASP A 317 15.28 17.44 1.44
N ASP A 318 14.50 18.10 0.59
CA ASP A 318 14.55 19.54 0.34
C ASP A 318 13.40 20.27 1.07
N GLU A 319 13.64 20.65 2.32
CA GLU A 319 12.68 21.35 3.16
C GLU A 319 12.29 22.73 2.58
N ARG A 320 13.22 23.42 1.89
CA ARG A 320 12.94 24.73 1.26
C ARG A 320 12.00 24.58 0.08
N ALA A 321 12.24 23.59 -0.79
CA ALA A 321 11.34 23.31 -1.90
C ALA A 321 9.96 22.86 -1.40
N LEU A 322 9.90 22.08 -0.31
CA LEU A 322 8.65 21.67 0.31
C LEU A 322 7.87 22.87 0.88
N THR A 323 8.54 23.79 1.60
CA THR A 323 7.93 25.04 2.09
C THR A 323 7.37 25.86 0.92
N ALA A 324 8.17 26.10 -0.11
CA ALA A 324 7.75 26.85 -1.29
C ALA A 324 6.55 26.21 -2.02
N ALA A 325 6.50 24.87 -2.10
CA ALA A 325 5.37 24.13 -2.66
C ALA A 325 4.10 24.31 -1.80
N MET A 326 4.22 24.26 -0.47
CA MET A 326 3.11 24.48 0.45
C MET A 326 2.59 25.92 0.36
N GLU A 327 3.46 26.92 0.32
CA GLU A 327 3.08 28.32 0.10
C GLU A 327 2.37 28.53 -1.25
N ARG A 328 2.91 27.93 -2.33
CA ARG A 328 2.27 27.96 -3.65
C ARG A 328 0.88 27.33 -3.58
N MET A 329 0.75 26.18 -2.96
CA MET A 329 -0.53 25.52 -2.81
C MET A 329 -1.55 26.37 -2.05
N MET A 330 -1.15 27.07 -1.00
CA MET A 330 -2.03 28.00 -0.27
C MET A 330 -2.53 29.13 -1.16
N ARG A 331 -1.68 29.65 -2.04
CA ARG A 331 -2.08 30.74 -2.97
C ARG A 331 -2.92 30.26 -4.14
N CYS A 332 -2.61 29.08 -4.69
CA CYS A 332 -3.15 28.62 -5.98
C CYS A 332 -4.13 27.43 -5.81
N ARG A 333 -4.63 27.13 -4.60
CA ARG A 333 -5.53 25.98 -4.38
C ARG A 333 -6.75 25.98 -5.31
N ALA A 334 -7.27 27.18 -5.59
CA ALA A 334 -8.46 27.33 -6.45
C ALA A 334 -8.21 26.97 -7.94
N GLU A 335 -6.95 26.86 -8.36
CA GLU A 335 -6.59 26.45 -9.72
C GLU A 335 -6.70 24.92 -9.90
N TYR A 336 -6.77 24.16 -8.81
CA TYR A 336 -6.90 22.71 -8.83
C TYR A 336 -8.37 22.29 -8.81
N ASP A 337 -8.83 21.69 -9.90
CA ASP A 337 -10.17 21.12 -10.00
C ASP A 337 -10.26 19.77 -9.28
N GLY A 338 -10.83 19.79 -8.08
CA GLY A 338 -10.98 18.57 -7.27
C GLY A 338 -11.85 17.49 -7.94
N ALA A 339 -12.83 17.87 -8.75
CA ALA A 339 -13.66 16.89 -9.46
C ALA A 339 -12.85 16.19 -10.56
N ALA A 340 -12.01 16.93 -11.29
CA ALA A 340 -11.11 16.36 -12.31
C ALA A 340 -10.05 15.45 -11.67
N ILE A 341 -9.46 15.85 -10.52
CA ILE A 341 -8.48 15.04 -9.77
C ILE A 341 -9.11 13.70 -9.34
N ALA A 342 -10.32 13.75 -8.77
CA ALA A 342 -11.02 12.54 -8.34
C ALA A 342 -11.42 11.65 -9.52
N ALA A 343 -11.84 12.23 -10.63
CA ALA A 343 -12.18 11.50 -11.84
C ALA A 343 -10.97 10.74 -12.40
N GLU A 344 -9.79 11.39 -12.45
CA GLU A 344 -8.53 10.76 -12.87
C GLU A 344 -8.15 9.62 -11.93
N ALA A 345 -8.23 9.82 -10.61
CA ALA A 345 -7.94 8.77 -9.63
C ALA A 345 -8.89 7.58 -9.79
N LYS A 346 -10.18 7.81 -10.01
CA LYS A 346 -11.19 6.77 -10.25
C LYS A 346 -10.92 6.01 -11.54
N GLU A 347 -10.61 6.70 -12.64
CA GLU A 347 -10.33 6.07 -13.94
C GLU A 347 -9.13 5.14 -13.88
N ARG A 348 -8.11 5.48 -13.08
CA ARG A 348 -6.84 4.75 -13.01
C ARG A 348 -6.81 3.68 -11.92
N PHE A 349 -7.43 3.92 -10.78
CA PHE A 349 -7.19 3.17 -9.54
C PHE A 349 -8.45 2.60 -8.90
N SER A 350 -9.63 2.71 -9.53
CA SER A 350 -10.86 2.16 -8.95
C SER A 350 -10.81 0.63 -8.87
N PRO A 351 -11.60 0.03 -7.96
CA PRO A 351 -11.71 -1.42 -7.83
C PRO A 351 -12.06 -2.11 -9.15
N GLU A 352 -12.99 -1.54 -9.92
CA GLU A 352 -13.43 -2.09 -11.19
C GLU A 352 -12.32 -2.08 -12.24
N LYS A 353 -11.55 -0.97 -12.31
CA LYS A 353 -10.45 -0.83 -13.25
C LYS A 353 -9.35 -1.84 -12.97
N ILE A 354 -8.94 -1.94 -11.71
CA ILE A 354 -7.84 -2.85 -11.33
C ILE A 354 -8.28 -4.30 -11.42
N ALA A 355 -9.52 -4.63 -11.03
CA ALA A 355 -10.06 -5.98 -11.20
C ALA A 355 -10.07 -6.41 -12.68
N ALA A 356 -10.45 -5.51 -13.60
CA ALA A 356 -10.42 -5.80 -15.04
C ALA A 356 -8.99 -6.04 -15.54
N GLN A 357 -7.99 -5.25 -15.09
CA GLN A 357 -6.60 -5.45 -15.47
C GLN A 357 -6.07 -6.80 -14.94
N LEU A 358 -6.34 -7.12 -13.67
CA LEU A 358 -5.94 -8.41 -13.09
C LEU A 358 -6.62 -9.59 -13.78
N THR A 359 -7.90 -9.46 -14.11
CA THR A 359 -8.65 -10.49 -14.85
C THR A 359 -8.00 -10.81 -16.19
N ALA A 360 -7.61 -9.78 -16.95
CA ALA A 360 -6.92 -9.97 -18.23
C ALA A 360 -5.58 -10.72 -18.07
N VAL A 361 -4.80 -10.38 -17.04
CA VAL A 361 -3.56 -11.12 -16.72
C VAL A 361 -3.85 -12.58 -16.38
N TYR A 362 -4.90 -12.85 -15.58
CA TYR A 362 -5.23 -14.23 -15.22
C TYR A 362 -5.71 -15.06 -16.42
N GLU A 363 -6.53 -14.48 -17.29
CA GLU A 363 -6.98 -15.12 -18.53
C GLU A 363 -5.80 -15.50 -19.44
N GLU A 364 -4.81 -14.61 -19.56
CA GLU A 364 -3.60 -14.88 -20.32
C GLU A 364 -2.81 -16.05 -19.75
N VAL A 365 -2.50 -16.04 -18.44
CA VAL A 365 -1.66 -17.08 -17.81
C VAL A 365 -2.37 -18.43 -17.67
N ILE A 366 -3.71 -18.46 -17.65
CA ILE A 366 -4.48 -19.72 -17.61
C ILE A 366 -4.59 -20.36 -18.99
N SER A 367 -4.54 -19.53 -20.07
CA SER A 367 -4.65 -19.99 -21.45
C SER A 367 -3.34 -20.54 -22.03
N CYS A 368 -2.20 -20.25 -21.40
CA CYS A 368 -0.88 -20.76 -21.77
C CYS A 368 -0.60 -22.15 -21.19
#